data_6770a29f1ba838881ab6b7cc6b60144a
#
_entry.id   6770a29f1ba838881ab6b7cc6b60144a
#
_cell.length_a   1.000
_cell.length_b   1.000
_cell.length_c   1.000
_cell.angle_alpha   90.00
_cell.angle_beta   90.00
_cell.angle_gamma   90.00
#
_symmetry.space_group_name_H-M   'P 1'
#
loop_
_entity.id
_entity.type
_entity.pdbx_description
1 polymer ?
#
loop_
_entity_poly.entity_id
_entity_poly.type
_entity_poly.pdbx_seq_one_letter_code
_entity_poly.pdbx_strand_id
1 'polypeptide(L)'
;METVQEKTYENIYYLLWEAAQRYQKFTQFRVIGKSHDDRMIPMLEIGTGDLCIFCIAGFSGTDGQMSDRLAETAVELCRNYECGWTVQEFYEVRKLLDQTRLCIIPVVNPDGYEICRKGYGTVRNPIFRQMLKMQDRPTDGFPCNARGIELKQNFPTNYYQRQKIHQEPASENETRALIGIFQEYKSAGLLTFGYSHGKIIYSRQEKGFAYNQRNYRLARYLQKCSGYRLEKGKTASGGLGSKGNNPDMGSPEQFYAEVIRQPSLAIEIPVSHRDIMKEIRQLPLEYIYSL
;
A
#
# COMPACT_ATOMS: atom_id res chain seq x y z
N MET A 1 -34.06 -5.42 7.54
CA MET A 1 -32.68 -5.89 7.74
C MET A 1 -31.99 -5.77 6.40
N GLU A 2 -31.24 -4.70 6.18
CA GLU A 2 -30.36 -4.62 5.03
C GLU A 2 -29.31 -5.71 5.20
N THR A 3 -29.29 -6.67 4.30
CA THR A 3 -28.21 -7.63 4.20
C THR A 3 -26.94 -6.83 3.94
N VAL A 4 -26.07 -6.72 4.95
CA VAL A 4 -24.72 -6.17 4.77
C VAL A 4 -24.06 -7.03 3.71
N GLN A 5 -23.99 -6.51 2.50
CA GLN A 5 -23.37 -7.21 1.38
C GLN A 5 -21.91 -7.42 1.73
N GLU A 6 -21.50 -8.67 1.88
CA GLU A 6 -20.15 -9.03 2.28
C GLU A 6 -19.18 -8.55 1.21
N LYS A 7 -18.32 -7.59 1.56
CA LYS A 7 -17.34 -7.03 0.62
C LYS A 7 -16.34 -8.09 0.20
N THR A 8 -16.11 -8.20 -1.10
CA THR A 8 -15.17 -9.13 -1.72
C THR A 8 -14.04 -8.38 -2.40
N TYR A 9 -12.97 -9.07 -2.73
CA TYR A 9 -11.91 -8.51 -3.55
C TYR A 9 -12.43 -8.03 -4.91
N GLU A 10 -13.36 -8.77 -5.51
CA GLU A 10 -13.99 -8.39 -6.78
C GLU A 10 -14.70 -7.03 -6.69
N ASN A 11 -15.28 -6.67 -5.55
CA ASN A 11 -15.88 -5.35 -5.37
C ASN A 11 -14.84 -4.23 -5.52
N ILE A 12 -13.64 -4.40 -4.97
CA ILE A 12 -12.53 -3.43 -5.15
C ILE A 12 -12.13 -3.36 -6.62
N TYR A 13 -11.96 -4.52 -7.27
CA TYR A 13 -11.54 -4.59 -8.68
C TYR A 13 -12.50 -3.83 -9.59
N TYR A 14 -13.80 -4.17 -9.50
CA TYR A 14 -14.83 -3.54 -10.34
C TYR A 14 -15.07 -2.07 -9.98
N LEU A 15 -14.97 -1.68 -8.71
CA LEU A 15 -15.07 -0.29 -8.29
C LEU A 15 -14.03 0.60 -8.99
N LEU A 16 -12.77 0.14 -9.08
CA LEU A 16 -11.71 0.88 -9.76
C LEU A 16 -11.89 0.85 -11.29
N TRP A 17 -12.30 -0.29 -11.83
CA TRP A 17 -12.56 -0.43 -13.26
C TRP A 17 -13.68 0.49 -13.73
N GLU A 18 -14.81 0.52 -13.00
CA GLU A 18 -15.95 1.41 -13.28
C GLU A 18 -15.57 2.88 -13.15
N ALA A 19 -14.75 3.24 -12.14
CA ALA A 19 -14.24 4.59 -12.01
C ALA A 19 -13.43 5.00 -13.25
N ALA A 20 -12.55 4.13 -13.74
CA ALA A 20 -11.79 4.41 -14.96
C ALA A 20 -12.68 4.54 -16.20
N GLN A 21 -13.73 3.72 -16.32
CA GLN A 21 -14.70 3.87 -17.42
C GLN A 21 -15.46 5.18 -17.35
N ARG A 22 -15.80 5.63 -16.15
CA ARG A 22 -16.54 6.89 -15.95
C ARG A 22 -15.67 8.13 -16.17
N TYR A 23 -14.41 8.10 -15.75
CA TYR A 23 -13.51 9.26 -15.72
C TYR A 23 -12.34 9.16 -16.70
N GLN A 24 -12.56 8.61 -17.90
CA GLN A 24 -11.54 8.27 -18.91
C GLN A 24 -10.56 9.39 -19.27
N LYS A 25 -10.94 10.66 -19.09
CA LYS A 25 -10.11 11.81 -19.49
C LYS A 25 -8.85 11.98 -18.64
N PHE A 26 -8.86 11.51 -17.39
CA PHE A 26 -7.80 11.71 -16.43
C PHE A 26 -7.51 10.48 -15.54
N THR A 27 -8.11 9.33 -15.90
CA THR A 27 -7.85 8.08 -15.20
C THR A 27 -7.43 6.97 -16.15
N GLN A 28 -6.63 6.04 -15.65
CA GLN A 28 -6.27 4.80 -16.34
C GLN A 28 -6.33 3.62 -15.37
N PHE A 29 -7.05 2.56 -15.76
CA PHE A 29 -7.05 1.31 -15.02
C PHE A 29 -6.01 0.35 -15.58
N ARG A 30 -5.23 -0.28 -14.69
CA ARG A 30 -4.25 -1.31 -15.06
C ARG A 30 -4.35 -2.50 -14.12
N VAL A 31 -4.04 -3.67 -14.66
CA VAL A 31 -3.71 -4.86 -13.87
C VAL A 31 -2.19 -4.98 -13.85
N ILE A 32 -1.57 -4.78 -12.70
CA ILE A 32 -0.11 -4.77 -12.57
C ILE A 32 0.50 -6.16 -12.45
N GLY A 33 -0.32 -7.16 -12.16
CA GLY A 33 0.10 -8.56 -12.01
C GLY A 33 -1.03 -9.44 -11.50
N LYS A 34 -0.67 -10.66 -11.15
CA LYS A 34 -1.57 -11.65 -10.53
C LYS A 34 -0.96 -12.21 -9.25
N SER A 35 -1.80 -12.51 -8.29
CA SER A 35 -1.41 -13.28 -7.12
C SER A 35 -1.05 -14.74 -7.47
N HIS A 36 -0.53 -15.47 -6.50
CA HIS A 36 -0.28 -16.90 -6.68
C HIS A 36 -1.56 -17.75 -6.86
N ASP A 37 -2.72 -17.24 -6.48
CA ASP A 37 -4.03 -17.87 -6.67
C ASP A 37 -4.82 -17.26 -7.84
N ASP A 38 -4.10 -16.66 -8.81
CA ASP A 38 -4.63 -16.08 -10.06
C ASP A 38 -5.63 -14.92 -9.89
N ARG A 39 -5.59 -14.18 -8.78
CA ARG A 39 -6.35 -12.94 -8.63
C ARG A 39 -5.55 -11.77 -9.19
N MET A 40 -6.23 -10.92 -9.95
CA MET A 40 -5.62 -9.72 -10.55
C MET A 40 -5.29 -8.67 -9.47
N ILE A 41 -4.18 -7.95 -9.62
CA ILE A 41 -3.82 -6.83 -8.74
C ILE A 41 -4.17 -5.54 -9.48
N PRO A 42 -5.25 -4.85 -9.07
CA PRO A 42 -5.72 -3.65 -9.76
C PRO A 42 -4.95 -2.41 -9.32
N MET A 43 -4.70 -1.51 -10.27
CA MET A 43 -4.20 -0.16 -10.05
C MET A 43 -5.08 0.84 -10.80
N LEU A 44 -5.41 1.95 -10.15
CA LEU A 44 -6.05 3.10 -10.76
C LEU A 44 -5.08 4.28 -10.73
N GLU A 45 -4.80 4.83 -11.90
CA GLU A 45 -4.07 6.08 -12.05
C GLU A 45 -5.07 7.24 -12.12
N ILE A 46 -4.81 8.32 -11.37
CA ILE A 46 -5.65 9.52 -11.33
C ILE A 46 -4.78 10.74 -11.54
N GLY A 47 -5.08 11.55 -12.56
CA GLY A 47 -4.32 12.74 -12.91
C GLY A 47 -3.61 12.62 -14.24
N THR A 48 -3.10 13.75 -14.74
CA THR A 48 -2.48 13.87 -16.08
C THR A 48 -1.00 14.18 -16.03
N GLY A 49 -0.45 14.46 -14.84
CA GLY A 49 0.97 14.79 -14.67
C GLY A 49 1.90 13.59 -14.91
N ASP A 50 3.17 13.88 -15.18
CA ASP A 50 4.19 12.85 -15.48
C ASP A 50 4.76 12.20 -14.22
N LEU A 51 4.79 12.91 -13.10
CA LEU A 51 5.31 12.39 -11.83
C LEU A 51 4.25 11.58 -11.10
N CYS A 52 4.55 10.31 -10.84
CA CYS A 52 3.68 9.41 -10.12
C CYS A 52 3.98 9.42 -8.60
N ILE A 53 2.93 9.32 -7.79
CA ILE A 53 3.01 9.02 -6.37
C ILE A 53 2.21 7.75 -6.14
N PHE A 54 2.86 6.74 -5.61
CA PHE A 54 2.22 5.49 -5.27
C PHE A 54 1.48 5.59 -3.93
N CYS A 55 0.21 5.20 -3.91
CA CYS A 55 -0.63 5.05 -2.72
C CYS A 55 -1.08 3.59 -2.63
N ILE A 56 -0.54 2.84 -1.69
CA ILE A 56 -0.66 1.38 -1.68
C ILE A 56 -1.17 0.90 -0.32
N ALA A 57 -2.11 -0.07 -0.33
CA ALA A 57 -2.61 -0.75 0.85
C ALA A 57 -2.79 -2.26 0.62
N GLY A 58 -3.22 -2.98 1.65
CA GLY A 58 -3.62 -4.36 1.53
C GLY A 58 -2.46 -5.33 1.28
N PHE A 59 -1.30 -5.11 1.89
CA PHE A 59 -0.19 -6.08 1.91
C PHE A 59 -0.51 -7.29 2.78
N SER A 60 -1.22 -7.07 3.87
CA SER A 60 -1.69 -8.10 4.79
C SER A 60 -3.15 -8.42 4.55
N GLY A 61 -3.55 -9.69 4.70
CA GLY A 61 -4.97 -10.05 4.70
C GLY A 61 -5.77 -9.33 5.79
N THR A 62 -5.12 -8.93 6.89
CA THR A 62 -5.74 -8.16 7.97
C THR A 62 -6.05 -6.71 7.61
N ASP A 63 -5.44 -6.20 6.54
CA ASP A 63 -5.61 -4.81 6.09
C ASP A 63 -6.87 -4.61 5.21
N GLY A 64 -7.79 -5.58 5.16
CA GLY A 64 -8.93 -5.55 4.24
C GLY A 64 -9.82 -4.31 4.34
N GLN A 65 -10.04 -3.76 5.54
CA GLN A 65 -10.76 -2.50 5.69
C GLN A 65 -9.98 -1.31 5.10
N MET A 66 -8.66 -1.29 5.23
CA MET A 66 -7.83 -0.25 4.62
C MET A 66 -7.88 -0.33 3.09
N SER A 67 -7.87 -1.54 2.54
CA SER A 67 -8.06 -1.78 1.10
C SER A 67 -9.38 -1.20 0.60
N ASP A 68 -10.49 -1.48 1.30
CA ASP A 68 -11.81 -0.93 0.97
C ASP A 68 -11.79 0.61 0.99
N ARG A 69 -11.24 1.20 2.06
CA ARG A 69 -11.20 2.65 2.23
C ARG A 69 -10.33 3.35 1.19
N LEU A 70 -9.20 2.78 0.84
CA LEU A 70 -8.34 3.35 -0.19
C LEU A 70 -9.00 3.27 -1.59
N ALA A 71 -9.74 2.19 -1.88
CA ALA A 71 -10.50 2.07 -3.11
C ALA A 71 -11.67 3.09 -3.18
N GLU A 72 -12.42 3.26 -2.10
CA GLU A 72 -13.48 4.28 -1.99
C GLU A 72 -12.91 5.70 -2.15
N THR A 73 -11.75 5.97 -1.54
CA THR A 73 -11.04 7.25 -1.66
C THR A 73 -10.61 7.54 -3.09
N ALA A 74 -10.16 6.52 -3.84
CA ALA A 74 -9.79 6.69 -5.24
C ALA A 74 -10.99 7.22 -6.07
N VAL A 75 -12.18 6.65 -5.88
CA VAL A 75 -13.39 7.10 -6.57
C VAL A 75 -13.79 8.52 -6.14
N GLU A 76 -13.67 8.84 -4.85
CA GLU A 76 -13.95 10.18 -4.34
C GLU A 76 -12.98 11.23 -4.92
N LEU A 77 -11.69 10.91 -5.04
CA LEU A 77 -10.70 11.78 -5.69
C LEU A 77 -11.02 12.00 -7.17
N CYS A 78 -11.48 10.98 -7.89
CA CYS A 78 -11.94 11.13 -9.27
C CYS A 78 -13.13 12.13 -9.36
N ARG A 79 -14.10 12.02 -8.45
CA ARG A 79 -15.23 12.95 -8.38
C ARG A 79 -14.77 14.38 -8.07
N ASN A 80 -13.87 14.53 -7.08
CA ASN A 80 -13.35 15.84 -6.70
C ASN A 80 -12.55 16.49 -7.85
N TYR A 81 -11.78 15.69 -8.60
CA TYR A 81 -11.08 16.15 -9.80
C TYR A 81 -12.06 16.64 -10.88
N GLU A 82 -13.08 15.82 -11.22
CA GLU A 82 -14.06 16.17 -12.25
C GLU A 82 -14.84 17.42 -11.90
N CYS A 83 -15.27 17.54 -10.64
CA CYS A 83 -16.04 18.70 -10.16
C CYS A 83 -15.17 19.94 -9.88
N GLY A 84 -13.85 19.82 -9.90
CA GLY A 84 -12.95 20.91 -9.52
C GLY A 84 -13.05 21.29 -8.04
N TRP A 85 -13.40 20.32 -7.18
CA TRP A 85 -13.56 20.57 -5.75
C TRP A 85 -12.23 20.65 -5.02
N THR A 86 -12.24 21.42 -3.93
CA THR A 86 -11.14 21.50 -2.98
C THR A 86 -11.34 20.51 -1.85
N VAL A 87 -10.25 19.93 -1.35
CA VAL A 87 -10.21 19.15 -0.12
C VAL A 87 -9.73 20.07 0.99
N GLN A 88 -10.45 20.10 2.12
CA GLN A 88 -10.17 20.99 3.26
C GLN A 88 -10.10 22.48 2.91
N GLU A 89 -10.93 22.95 1.97
CA GLU A 89 -11.00 24.34 1.52
C GLU A 89 -9.68 24.90 0.96
N PHE A 90 -8.64 24.08 0.85
CA PHE A 90 -7.30 24.50 0.48
C PHE A 90 -6.73 23.73 -0.72
N TYR A 91 -6.88 22.39 -0.77
CA TYR A 91 -6.25 21.58 -1.80
C TYR A 91 -7.13 21.49 -3.05
N GLU A 92 -6.78 22.23 -4.10
CA GLU A 92 -7.43 22.14 -5.41
C GLU A 92 -7.03 20.83 -6.09
N VAL A 93 -7.88 19.80 -5.97
CA VAL A 93 -7.56 18.44 -6.41
C VAL A 93 -7.15 18.40 -7.89
N ARG A 94 -7.88 19.09 -8.77
CA ARG A 94 -7.56 19.13 -10.19
C ARG A 94 -6.19 19.72 -10.46
N LYS A 95 -5.88 20.87 -9.88
CA LYS A 95 -4.61 21.57 -10.07
C LYS A 95 -3.41 20.74 -9.62
N LEU A 96 -3.54 20.04 -8.49
CA LEU A 96 -2.50 19.15 -7.99
C LEU A 96 -2.30 17.94 -8.91
N LEU A 97 -3.40 17.32 -9.36
CA LEU A 97 -3.34 16.11 -10.18
C LEU A 97 -3.15 16.37 -11.68
N ASP A 98 -3.24 17.64 -12.14
CA ASP A 98 -2.77 18.03 -13.47
C ASP A 98 -1.22 18.09 -13.54
N GLN A 99 -0.56 18.34 -12.41
CA GLN A 99 0.90 18.38 -12.31
C GLN A 99 1.52 17.02 -11.92
N THR A 100 0.74 16.19 -11.25
CA THR A 100 1.18 14.88 -10.75
C THR A 100 0.13 13.81 -11.06
N ARG A 101 0.45 12.57 -10.72
CA ARG A 101 -0.46 11.43 -10.88
C ARG A 101 -0.42 10.58 -9.63
N LEU A 102 -1.58 10.22 -9.11
CA LEU A 102 -1.70 9.21 -8.06
C LEU A 102 -1.87 7.82 -8.70
N CYS A 103 -1.01 6.89 -8.33
CA CYS A 103 -1.09 5.47 -8.69
C CYS A 103 -1.60 4.70 -7.47
N ILE A 104 -2.89 4.39 -7.45
CA ILE A 104 -3.57 3.81 -6.28
C ILE A 104 -3.72 2.30 -6.45
N ILE A 105 -3.14 1.54 -5.51
CA ILE A 105 -3.22 0.07 -5.45
C ILE A 105 -3.83 -0.30 -4.10
N PRO A 106 -5.15 -0.50 -4.00
CA PRO A 106 -5.80 -0.69 -2.71
C PRO A 106 -5.54 -2.07 -2.10
N VAL A 107 -5.29 -3.09 -2.93
CA VAL A 107 -5.14 -4.47 -2.48
C VAL A 107 -3.99 -5.15 -3.22
N VAL A 108 -2.86 -5.28 -2.53
CA VAL A 108 -1.68 -5.99 -3.05
C VAL A 108 -1.82 -7.50 -2.86
N ASN A 109 -2.45 -7.90 -1.77
CA ASN A 109 -2.66 -9.30 -1.36
C ASN A 109 -4.14 -9.70 -1.47
N PRO A 110 -4.67 -9.89 -2.69
CA PRO A 110 -6.07 -10.28 -2.86
C PRO A 110 -6.38 -11.66 -2.30
N ASP A 111 -5.38 -12.55 -2.25
CA ASP A 111 -5.55 -13.88 -1.68
C ASP A 111 -5.72 -13.81 -0.15
N GLY A 112 -4.86 -13.08 0.54
CA GLY A 112 -4.96 -12.86 1.99
C GLY A 112 -6.23 -12.12 2.37
N TYR A 113 -6.66 -11.15 1.54
CA TYR A 113 -7.92 -10.42 1.72
C TYR A 113 -9.12 -11.38 1.77
N GLU A 114 -9.23 -12.32 0.83
CA GLU A 114 -10.31 -13.31 0.79
C GLU A 114 -10.18 -14.37 1.90
N ILE A 115 -8.96 -14.84 2.17
CA ILE A 115 -8.72 -15.83 3.23
C ILE A 115 -9.12 -15.28 4.59
N CYS A 116 -8.73 -14.05 4.90
CA CYS A 116 -9.03 -13.43 6.19
C CYS A 116 -10.54 -13.27 6.42
N ARG A 117 -11.31 -13.03 5.37
CA ARG A 117 -12.76 -12.80 5.44
C ARG A 117 -13.59 -14.07 5.37
N LYS A 118 -13.20 -15.02 4.50
CA LYS A 118 -14.04 -16.18 4.15
C LYS A 118 -13.34 -17.52 4.37
N GLY A 119 -12.11 -17.50 4.86
CA GLY A 119 -11.36 -18.69 5.17
C GLY A 119 -10.66 -19.33 3.97
N TYR A 120 -9.95 -20.43 4.25
CA TYR A 120 -9.11 -21.15 3.27
C TYR A 120 -9.90 -21.78 2.10
N GLY A 121 -11.22 -21.87 2.22
CA GLY A 121 -12.08 -22.36 1.12
C GLY A 121 -12.01 -21.48 -0.14
N THR A 122 -11.64 -20.22 0.00
CA THR A 122 -11.51 -19.25 -1.10
C THR A 122 -10.27 -19.46 -1.96
N VAL A 123 -9.27 -20.19 -1.47
CA VAL A 123 -8.05 -20.50 -2.22
C VAL A 123 -8.39 -21.49 -3.33
N ARG A 124 -8.18 -21.08 -4.58
CA ARG A 124 -8.53 -21.84 -5.80
C ARG A 124 -7.60 -23.01 -6.01
N ASN A 125 -6.29 -22.78 -5.81
CA ASN A 125 -5.28 -23.83 -5.94
C ASN A 125 -5.39 -24.85 -4.81
N PRO A 126 -5.70 -26.13 -5.10
CA PRO A 126 -5.92 -27.15 -4.06
C PRO A 126 -4.66 -27.46 -3.25
N ILE A 127 -3.47 -27.33 -3.84
CA ILE A 127 -2.18 -27.58 -3.14
C ILE A 127 -1.97 -26.50 -2.09
N PHE A 128 -2.10 -25.23 -2.45
CA PHE A 128 -1.94 -24.11 -1.51
C PHE A 128 -2.99 -24.18 -0.41
N ARG A 129 -4.25 -24.48 -0.76
CA ARG A 129 -5.33 -24.64 0.21
C ARG A 129 -5.02 -25.74 1.23
N GLN A 130 -4.50 -26.89 0.79
CA GLN A 130 -4.12 -27.97 1.67
C GLN A 130 -2.93 -27.60 2.55
N MET A 131 -1.90 -26.98 1.99
CA MET A 131 -0.74 -26.48 2.75
C MET A 131 -1.13 -25.50 3.85
N LEU A 132 -2.04 -24.56 3.57
CA LEU A 132 -2.51 -23.61 4.56
C LEU A 132 -3.31 -24.27 5.68
N LYS A 133 -4.20 -25.22 5.34
CA LYS A 133 -4.96 -26.00 6.34
C LYS A 133 -4.05 -26.80 7.27
N MET A 134 -2.95 -27.35 6.75
CA MET A 134 -1.98 -28.09 7.55
C MET A 134 -1.21 -27.22 8.56
N GLN A 135 -1.16 -25.89 8.36
CA GLN A 135 -0.51 -24.96 9.30
C GLN A 135 -1.37 -24.70 10.55
N ASP A 136 -2.63 -25.10 10.54
CA ASP A 136 -3.60 -24.95 11.63
C ASP A 136 -3.65 -23.52 12.21
N ARG A 137 -3.53 -22.51 11.33
CA ARG A 137 -3.63 -21.12 11.71
C ARG A 137 -5.07 -20.62 11.58
N PRO A 138 -5.57 -19.82 12.53
CA PRO A 138 -6.86 -19.17 12.37
C PRO A 138 -6.84 -18.27 11.15
N THR A 139 -7.94 -18.22 10.41
CA THR A 139 -8.09 -17.34 9.25
C THR A 139 -8.39 -15.91 9.65
N ASP A 140 -9.05 -15.72 10.78
CA ASP A 140 -9.18 -14.41 11.41
C ASP A 140 -7.79 -13.89 11.82
N GLY A 141 -7.44 -12.73 11.28
CA GLY A 141 -6.08 -12.19 11.47
C GLY A 141 -4.98 -12.81 10.60
N PHE A 142 -5.32 -13.54 9.53
CA PHE A 142 -4.34 -14.15 8.63
C PHE A 142 -3.60 -13.10 7.77
N PRO A 143 -2.26 -12.90 7.95
CA PRO A 143 -1.57 -11.81 7.29
C PRO A 143 -0.99 -12.17 5.92
N CYS A 144 -0.85 -13.46 5.61
CA CYS A 144 -0.07 -13.96 4.49
C CYS A 144 -0.88 -14.02 3.18
N ASN A 145 -0.19 -14.29 2.06
CA ASN A 145 -0.82 -14.66 0.78
C ASN A 145 -1.20 -16.16 0.72
N ALA A 146 -1.66 -16.64 -0.44
CA ALA A 146 -2.05 -18.05 -0.64
C ALA A 146 -0.91 -19.08 -0.41
N ARG A 147 0.35 -18.64 -0.48
CA ARG A 147 1.53 -19.48 -0.15
C ARG A 147 1.94 -19.41 1.32
N GLY A 148 1.24 -18.62 2.13
CA GLY A 148 1.56 -18.40 3.54
C GLY A 148 2.81 -17.56 3.75
N ILE A 149 3.05 -16.58 2.88
CA ILE A 149 4.16 -15.63 2.93
C ILE A 149 3.64 -14.21 3.22
N GLU A 150 4.27 -13.51 4.14
CA GLU A 150 4.00 -12.10 4.44
C GLU A 150 4.67 -11.20 3.40
N LEU A 151 3.88 -10.48 2.59
CA LEU A 151 4.39 -9.67 1.48
C LEU A 151 5.23 -8.49 1.95
N LYS A 152 4.90 -7.88 3.11
CA LYS A 152 5.70 -6.78 3.69
C LYS A 152 7.13 -7.18 4.09
N GLN A 153 7.47 -8.46 4.04
CA GLN A 153 8.78 -8.99 4.38
C GLN A 153 9.41 -9.76 3.21
N ASN A 154 8.92 -9.55 1.97
CA ASN A 154 9.39 -10.32 0.81
C ASN A 154 10.23 -9.49 -0.18
N PHE A 155 10.41 -8.19 0.06
CA PHE A 155 11.18 -7.33 -0.85
C PHE A 155 12.70 -7.55 -0.71
N PRO A 156 13.47 -7.49 -1.83
CA PRO A 156 14.92 -7.68 -1.84
C PRO A 156 15.62 -6.41 -1.32
N THR A 157 15.65 -6.25 -0.02
CA THR A 157 16.38 -5.18 0.67
C THR A 157 17.75 -5.67 1.13
N ASN A 158 18.66 -4.74 1.46
CA ASN A 158 19.98 -5.07 1.99
C ASN A 158 19.92 -5.93 3.28
N TYR A 159 18.80 -5.93 3.96
CA TYR A 159 18.59 -6.60 5.25
C TYR A 159 17.49 -7.67 5.18
N TYR A 160 17.24 -8.21 4.00
CA TYR A 160 16.26 -9.26 3.82
C TYR A 160 16.52 -10.45 4.74
N GLN A 161 15.46 -10.92 5.42
CA GLN A 161 15.47 -12.15 6.21
C GLN A 161 14.44 -13.14 5.66
N ARG A 162 14.86 -14.38 5.50
CA ARG A 162 13.97 -15.46 5.04
C ARG A 162 12.92 -15.77 6.11
N GLN A 163 11.67 -15.78 5.71
CA GLN A 163 10.56 -16.24 6.57
C GLN A 163 10.47 -17.77 6.62
N LYS A 164 10.88 -18.43 5.56
CA LYS A 164 10.88 -19.91 5.43
C LYS A 164 12.19 -20.40 4.81
N ILE A 165 12.53 -21.66 5.09
CA ILE A 165 13.64 -22.35 4.43
C ILE A 165 13.38 -22.35 2.91
N HIS A 166 14.39 -22.06 2.12
CA HIS A 166 14.32 -21.95 0.64
C HIS A 166 13.46 -20.80 0.08
N GLN A 167 13.07 -19.83 0.88
CA GLN A 167 12.44 -18.63 0.37
C GLN A 167 13.50 -17.61 -0.09
N GLU A 168 13.45 -17.25 -1.36
CA GLU A 168 14.28 -16.17 -1.91
C GLU A 168 13.54 -14.82 -1.81
N PRO A 169 14.26 -13.69 -1.77
CA PRO A 169 13.63 -12.37 -1.85
C PRO A 169 12.89 -12.23 -3.18
N ALA A 170 11.79 -11.50 -3.18
CA ALA A 170 10.89 -11.35 -4.33
C ALA A 170 10.37 -12.69 -4.90
N SER A 171 10.23 -13.72 -4.04
CA SER A 171 9.64 -15.01 -4.45
C SER A 171 8.17 -14.91 -4.84
N GLU A 172 7.46 -13.90 -4.32
CA GLU A 172 6.03 -13.76 -4.51
C GLU A 172 5.69 -12.94 -5.77
N ASN A 173 4.65 -13.37 -6.50
CA ASN A 173 4.19 -12.72 -7.72
C ASN A 173 3.78 -11.27 -7.45
N GLU A 174 3.09 -11.05 -6.34
CA GLU A 174 2.62 -9.75 -5.87
C GLU A 174 3.80 -8.78 -5.64
N THR A 175 4.87 -9.28 -5.01
CA THR A 175 6.10 -8.51 -4.78
C THR A 175 6.76 -8.15 -6.10
N ARG A 176 6.88 -9.12 -7.03
CA ARG A 176 7.46 -8.86 -8.37
C ARG A 176 6.66 -7.87 -9.19
N ALA A 177 5.32 -7.93 -9.09
CA ALA A 177 4.43 -6.98 -9.75
C ALA A 177 4.70 -5.54 -9.27
N LEU A 178 4.82 -5.33 -7.95
CA LEU A 178 5.14 -4.01 -7.39
C LEU A 178 6.54 -3.53 -7.78
N ILE A 179 7.54 -4.41 -7.72
CA ILE A 179 8.92 -4.07 -8.15
C ILE A 179 8.91 -3.61 -9.61
N GLY A 180 8.17 -4.30 -10.47
CA GLY A 180 8.04 -3.95 -11.89
C GLY A 180 7.52 -2.53 -12.08
N ILE A 181 6.41 -2.17 -11.44
CA ILE A 181 5.85 -0.82 -11.59
C ILE A 181 6.70 0.27 -10.94
N PHE A 182 7.38 -0.03 -9.82
CA PHE A 182 8.29 0.93 -9.19
C PHE A 182 9.47 1.30 -10.10
N GLN A 183 9.90 0.38 -10.96
CA GLN A 183 10.96 0.59 -11.94
C GLN A 183 10.45 1.20 -13.25
N GLU A 184 9.21 0.93 -13.63
CA GLU A 184 8.59 1.44 -14.86
C GLU A 184 8.25 2.93 -14.76
N TYR A 185 7.75 3.37 -13.60
CA TYR A 185 7.23 4.73 -13.45
C TYR A 185 8.28 5.73 -12.97
N LYS A 186 8.24 6.94 -13.54
CA LYS A 186 8.94 8.10 -12.98
C LYS A 186 8.18 8.57 -11.75
N SER A 187 8.59 8.08 -10.58
CA SER A 187 7.88 8.35 -9.35
C SER A 187 8.56 9.39 -8.46
N ALA A 188 7.76 10.13 -7.69
CA ALA A 188 8.20 11.12 -6.71
C ALA A 188 8.06 10.64 -5.27
N GLY A 189 7.37 9.52 -5.02
CA GLY A 189 7.22 8.97 -3.68
C GLY A 189 6.32 7.75 -3.58
N LEU A 190 6.43 7.09 -2.43
CA LEU A 190 5.61 5.95 -2.02
C LEU A 190 4.95 6.24 -0.67
N LEU A 191 3.64 6.10 -0.61
CA LEU A 191 2.83 6.10 0.59
C LEU A 191 2.17 4.73 0.75
N THR A 192 2.50 4.00 1.80
CA THR A 192 1.78 2.77 2.15
C THR A 192 0.84 3.03 3.32
N PHE A 193 -0.34 2.44 3.28
CA PHE A 193 -1.37 2.62 4.29
C PHE A 193 -1.66 1.32 5.02
N GLY A 194 -1.75 1.38 6.33
CA GLY A 194 -2.08 0.26 7.21
C GLY A 194 -2.76 0.72 8.49
N TYR A 195 -3.15 -0.23 9.33
CA TYR A 195 -3.75 0.05 10.64
C TYR A 195 -2.76 -0.14 11.78
N SER A 196 -2.72 0.82 12.73
CA SER A 196 -2.02 0.69 14.01
C SER A 196 -2.46 1.80 14.98
N HIS A 197 -1.53 2.59 15.48
CA HIS A 197 -1.75 3.57 16.57
C HIS A 197 -1.52 5.03 16.16
N GLY A 198 -1.69 5.38 14.90
CA GLY A 198 -1.50 6.75 14.41
C GLY A 198 -0.03 7.14 14.34
N LYS A 199 0.69 6.61 13.36
CA LYS A 199 2.10 6.95 13.15
C LYS A 199 2.49 7.02 11.69
N ILE A 200 3.52 7.81 11.42
CA ILE A 200 4.19 7.93 10.13
C ILE A 200 5.61 7.40 10.31
N ILE A 201 5.94 6.36 9.55
CA ILE A 201 7.27 5.76 9.56
C ILE A 201 7.98 6.17 8.28
N TYR A 202 9.15 6.78 8.39
CA TYR A 202 9.95 7.18 7.22
C TYR A 202 11.19 6.30 7.07
N SER A 203 11.36 5.78 5.85
CA SER A 203 12.51 4.94 5.52
C SER A 203 13.80 5.76 5.44
N ARG A 204 14.93 5.12 5.68
CA ARG A 204 16.26 5.73 5.65
C ARG A 204 17.25 4.90 4.86
N GLN A 205 18.19 5.57 4.25
CA GLN A 205 19.40 4.96 3.66
C GLN A 205 20.57 5.10 4.63
N GLU A 206 21.45 4.10 4.69
CA GLU A 206 22.65 4.16 5.55
C GLU A 206 23.60 5.32 5.17
N LYS A 207 23.83 5.51 3.89
CA LYS A 207 24.75 6.50 3.34
C LYS A 207 24.05 7.52 2.45
N GLY A 208 22.89 8.02 2.88
CA GLY A 208 22.07 8.91 2.05
C GLY A 208 21.67 10.18 2.78
N PHE A 209 22.62 11.06 3.16
CA PHE A 209 22.29 12.26 3.94
C PHE A 209 21.20 13.12 3.27
N ALA A 210 21.36 13.44 2.00
CA ALA A 210 20.38 14.26 1.26
C ALA A 210 19.01 13.58 1.16
N TYR A 211 18.98 12.26 0.87
CA TYR A 211 17.78 11.45 0.88
C TYR A 211 17.09 11.49 2.25
N ASN A 212 17.84 11.17 3.29
CA ASN A 212 17.33 11.09 4.65
C ASN A 212 16.76 12.44 5.12
N GLN A 213 17.40 13.55 4.78
CA GLN A 213 16.93 14.89 5.10
C GLN A 213 15.63 15.22 4.35
N ARG A 214 15.55 14.90 3.05
CA ARG A 214 14.33 15.12 2.23
C ARG A 214 13.17 14.29 2.77
N ASN A 215 13.38 12.99 2.99
CA ASN A 215 12.35 12.09 3.48
C ASN A 215 11.85 12.49 4.88
N TYR A 216 12.76 12.89 5.78
CA TYR A 216 12.41 13.42 7.09
C TYR A 216 11.57 14.72 7.01
N ARG A 217 11.92 15.65 6.10
CA ARG A 217 11.14 16.90 5.94
C ARG A 217 9.70 16.60 5.51
N LEU A 218 9.51 15.71 4.52
CA LEU A 218 8.19 15.28 4.07
C LEU A 218 7.40 14.60 5.19
N ALA A 219 8.02 13.66 5.88
CA ALA A 219 7.39 12.96 7.01
C ALA A 219 7.01 13.94 8.13
N ARG A 220 7.86 14.92 8.43
CA ARG A 220 7.61 15.97 9.43
C ARG A 220 6.48 16.90 9.01
N TYR A 221 6.36 17.21 7.73
CA TYR A 221 5.25 17.98 7.20
C TYR A 221 3.93 17.22 7.38
N LEU A 222 3.85 15.97 6.92
CA LEU A 222 2.64 15.14 7.09
C LEU A 222 2.30 14.89 8.58
N GLN A 223 3.32 14.79 9.45
CA GLN A 223 3.11 14.73 10.90
C GLN A 223 2.35 15.95 11.43
N LYS A 224 2.73 17.14 10.99
CA LYS A 224 2.06 18.38 11.42
C LYS A 224 0.60 18.43 10.96
N CYS A 225 0.32 17.91 9.76
CA CYS A 225 -1.01 17.89 9.19
C CYS A 225 -1.93 16.86 9.86
N SER A 226 -1.41 15.68 10.18
CA SER A 226 -2.20 14.57 10.75
C SER A 226 -2.20 14.52 12.28
N GLY A 227 -1.21 15.12 12.93
CA GLY A 227 -0.99 14.96 14.38
C GLY A 227 -0.40 13.60 14.78
N TYR A 228 -0.03 12.75 13.82
CA TYR A 228 0.49 11.41 14.07
C TYR A 228 1.90 11.42 14.66
N ARG A 229 2.25 10.32 15.34
CA ARG A 229 3.59 10.11 15.84
C ARG A 229 4.56 9.83 14.70
N LEU A 230 5.74 10.49 14.73
CA LEU A 230 6.79 10.26 13.74
C LEU A 230 7.78 9.22 14.24
N GLU A 231 8.01 8.17 13.46
CA GLU A 231 8.98 7.12 13.76
C GLU A 231 9.99 6.95 12.62
N LYS A 232 11.20 6.56 12.97
CA LYS A 232 12.21 6.15 11.99
C LYS A 232 11.95 4.70 11.59
N GLY A 233 12.01 4.41 10.32
CA GLY A 233 12.19 3.05 9.83
C GLY A 233 13.50 2.48 10.40
N LYS A 234 13.48 1.23 10.82
CA LYS A 234 14.65 0.57 11.41
C LYS A 234 15.64 0.20 10.30
N THR A 235 16.88 0.67 10.43
CA THR A 235 18.02 0.19 9.65
C THR A 235 18.81 -0.79 10.50
N ALA A 236 19.56 -1.71 9.89
CA ALA A 236 20.29 -2.77 10.61
C ALA A 236 21.42 -2.28 11.55
N SER A 237 21.73 -0.98 11.59
CA SER A 237 22.70 -0.40 12.50
C SER A 237 22.29 -0.41 13.99
N GLY A 238 21.14 -0.99 14.33
CA GLY A 238 20.75 -1.28 15.71
C GLY A 238 21.30 -2.61 16.17
N GLY A 239 22.58 -2.64 16.55
CA GLY A 239 23.26 -3.64 17.37
C GLY A 239 23.00 -5.14 17.12
N LEU A 240 24.06 -5.90 17.03
CA LEU A 240 24.14 -7.38 16.89
C LEU A 240 23.44 -8.20 18.01
N GLY A 241 22.34 -7.73 18.59
CA GLY A 241 21.71 -8.33 19.77
C GLY A 241 20.20 -8.53 19.78
N SER A 242 19.44 -7.95 18.86
CA SER A 242 17.99 -8.18 18.86
C SER A 242 17.60 -9.33 17.93
N LYS A 243 17.55 -10.55 18.49
CA LYS A 243 16.81 -11.69 17.92
C LYS A 243 15.30 -11.43 17.98
N GLY A 244 14.80 -10.34 17.37
CA GLY A 244 13.39 -10.03 17.28
C GLY A 244 13.05 -9.77 15.82
N ASN A 245 11.90 -10.24 15.35
CA ASN A 245 11.35 -9.93 14.05
C ASN A 245 11.42 -8.41 13.81
N ASN A 246 12.33 -7.96 12.96
CA ASN A 246 12.43 -6.57 12.58
C ASN A 246 11.42 -6.34 11.46
N PRO A 247 10.31 -5.63 11.69
CA PRO A 247 9.23 -5.50 10.72
C PRO A 247 9.63 -4.75 9.43
N ASP A 248 10.77 -4.06 9.44
CA ASP A 248 11.22 -3.28 8.28
C ASP A 248 12.15 -4.08 7.35
N MET A 249 12.53 -5.29 7.74
CA MET A 249 13.39 -6.15 6.91
C MET A 249 12.58 -6.75 5.75
N GLY A 250 12.94 -6.38 4.52
CA GLY A 250 12.21 -6.81 3.33
C GLY A 250 10.93 -6.01 3.07
N SER A 251 10.78 -4.82 3.67
CA SER A 251 9.60 -3.99 3.46
C SER A 251 9.61 -3.28 2.10
N PRO A 252 8.43 -2.98 1.52
CA PRO A 252 8.32 -2.22 0.27
C PRO A 252 8.91 -0.82 0.39
N GLU A 253 8.74 -0.17 1.54
CA GLU A 253 9.26 1.18 1.80
C GLU A 253 10.78 1.20 1.83
N GLN A 254 11.41 0.20 2.46
CA GLN A 254 12.85 0.11 2.51
C GLN A 254 13.43 -0.22 1.12
N PHE A 255 12.82 -1.15 0.39
CA PHE A 255 13.19 -1.43 -1.00
C PHE A 255 13.11 -0.18 -1.87
N TYR A 256 12.02 0.56 -1.77
CA TYR A 256 11.80 1.78 -2.53
C TYR A 256 12.85 2.86 -2.21
N ALA A 257 13.19 3.00 -0.93
CA ALA A 257 14.25 3.90 -0.48
C ALA A 257 15.62 3.52 -1.02
N GLU A 258 15.96 2.22 -1.05
CA GLU A 258 17.27 1.72 -1.45
C GLU A 258 17.47 1.72 -2.97
N VAL A 259 16.45 1.28 -3.72
CA VAL A 259 16.53 1.02 -5.17
C VAL A 259 16.03 2.21 -5.98
N ILE A 260 14.82 2.71 -5.69
CA ILE A 260 14.21 3.82 -6.43
C ILE A 260 14.76 5.17 -5.97
N ARG A 261 15.22 5.25 -4.72
CA ARG A 261 15.83 6.44 -4.11
C ARG A 261 14.91 7.66 -4.07
N GLN A 262 13.62 7.42 -4.02
CA GLN A 262 12.60 8.43 -3.80
C GLN A 262 12.00 8.29 -2.39
N PRO A 263 11.42 9.35 -1.81
CA PRO A 263 10.82 9.31 -0.49
C PRO A 263 9.80 8.18 -0.34
N SER A 264 9.83 7.49 0.79
CA SER A 264 8.87 6.43 1.11
C SER A 264 8.45 6.49 2.57
N LEU A 265 7.14 6.47 2.79
CA LEU A 265 6.51 6.64 4.09
C LEU A 265 5.45 5.56 4.30
N ALA A 266 5.50 4.89 5.45
CA ALA A 266 4.37 4.07 5.90
C ALA A 266 3.49 4.90 6.84
N ILE A 267 2.20 4.94 6.54
CA ILE A 267 1.17 5.67 7.28
C ILE A 267 0.29 4.64 7.96
N GLU A 268 0.36 4.58 9.28
CA GLU A 268 -0.44 3.67 10.09
C GLU A 268 -1.54 4.45 10.80
N ILE A 269 -2.78 4.24 10.37
CA ILE A 269 -3.96 4.97 10.83
C ILE A 269 -4.59 4.24 12.03
N PRO A 270 -5.08 4.93 13.08
CA PRO A 270 -5.76 4.27 14.19
C PRO A 270 -7.07 3.62 13.76
N VAL A 271 -7.30 2.37 14.16
CA VAL A 271 -8.56 1.64 13.87
C VAL A 271 -9.79 2.37 14.42
N SER A 272 -9.65 3.08 15.55
CA SER A 272 -10.71 3.84 16.22
C SER A 272 -10.96 5.22 15.61
N HIS A 273 -10.22 5.61 14.58
CA HIS A 273 -10.35 6.95 14.01
C HIS A 273 -11.70 7.11 13.31
N ARG A 274 -12.49 8.12 13.71
CA ARG A 274 -13.85 8.34 13.17
C ARG A 274 -13.86 8.79 11.71
N ASP A 275 -12.74 9.33 11.21
CA ASP A 275 -12.67 9.95 9.88
C ASP A 275 -11.47 9.44 9.06
N ILE A 276 -11.32 8.12 9.01
CA ILE A 276 -10.25 7.45 8.25
C ILE A 276 -10.25 7.89 6.77
N MET A 277 -11.42 8.05 6.17
CA MET A 277 -11.57 8.48 4.77
C MET A 277 -10.97 9.86 4.52
N LYS A 278 -11.16 10.78 5.47
CA LYS A 278 -10.59 12.12 5.38
C LYS A 278 -9.06 12.08 5.30
N GLU A 279 -8.41 11.31 6.16
CA GLU A 279 -6.97 11.21 6.22
C GLU A 279 -6.37 10.51 5.01
N ILE A 280 -6.94 9.39 4.58
CA ILE A 280 -6.48 8.67 3.37
C ILE A 280 -6.59 9.55 2.13
N ARG A 281 -7.61 10.41 2.05
CA ARG A 281 -7.78 11.37 0.95
C ARG A 281 -6.82 12.56 1.05
N GLN A 282 -6.64 13.10 2.25
CA GLN A 282 -5.89 14.30 2.50
C GLN A 282 -4.37 14.09 2.39
N LEU A 283 -3.83 13.05 3.03
CA LEU A 283 -2.39 12.85 3.13
C LEU A 283 -1.66 12.73 1.77
N PRO A 284 -2.20 12.08 0.74
CA PRO A 284 -1.60 12.12 -0.59
C PRO A 284 -1.57 13.50 -1.22
N LEU A 285 -2.62 14.31 -1.03
CA LEU A 285 -2.68 15.68 -1.56
C LEU A 285 -1.70 16.61 -0.83
N GLU A 286 -1.57 16.46 0.49
CA GLU A 286 -0.57 17.16 1.30
C GLU A 286 0.85 16.77 0.90
N TYR A 287 1.07 15.48 0.63
CA TYR A 287 2.35 15.01 0.12
C TYR A 287 2.71 15.70 -1.21
N ILE A 288 1.77 15.72 -2.18
CA ILE A 288 1.95 16.40 -3.48
C ILE A 288 2.27 17.88 -3.26
N TYR A 289 1.51 18.54 -2.40
CA TYR A 289 1.69 19.97 -2.13
C TYR A 289 3.05 20.30 -1.50
N SER A 290 3.66 19.35 -0.81
CA SER A 290 4.97 19.51 -0.15
C SER A 290 6.18 19.17 -1.02
N LEU A 291 5.97 18.69 -2.26
CA LEU A 291 7.03 18.38 -3.23
C LEU A 291 7.63 19.67 -3.82
#